data_ae4025bc826ec7e5a1fff1fab2ecc262
#
_entry.id   ae4025bc826ec7e5a1fff1fab2ecc262
#
_cell.length_a   1.000
_cell.length_b   1.000
_cell.length_c   1.000
_cell.angle_alpha   90.00
_cell.angle_beta   90.00
_cell.angle_gamma   90.00
#
_symmetry.space_group_name_H-M   'P 1'
#
loop_
_entity.id
_entity.type
_entity.pdbx_description
1 polymer ?
#
loop_
_entity_poly.entity_id
_entity_poly.type
_entity_poly.pdbx_seq_one_letter_code
_entity_poly.pdbx_strand_id
1 'polypeptide(L)'
;MSSISKRLSLRVSADVIYRGLTDTRLERLFPEFFTGITRKLTSSNKANSELQFTTTTYDSQIQIKEIFKLKVLESNATEIIYTTSTNIANDPVVESIVYMHIANILYALLMLETGYVNGLMERQK
;
A
#
# COMPACT_ATOMS: atom_id res chain seq x y z
N MET A 1 -14.34 11.41 11.67
CA MET A 1 -13.34 10.97 10.68
C MET A 1 -13.39 9.46 10.59
N SER A 2 -13.59 8.94 9.42
CA SER A 2 -13.68 7.49 9.24
C SER A 2 -12.32 6.94 8.84
N SER A 3 -11.94 5.85 9.46
CA SER A 3 -10.77 5.08 9.03
C SER A 3 -11.22 3.68 8.63
N ILE A 4 -10.50 3.12 7.66
CA ILE A 4 -10.80 1.80 7.12
C ILE A 4 -9.55 0.96 7.27
N SER A 5 -9.69 -0.21 7.89
CA SER A 5 -8.57 -1.16 8.03
C SER A 5 -8.88 -2.42 7.27
N LYS A 6 -7.87 -2.92 6.56
CA LYS A 6 -7.93 -4.19 5.85
C LYS A 6 -6.74 -5.05 6.24
N ARG A 7 -6.94 -6.35 6.29
CA ARG A 7 -5.88 -7.31 6.56
C ARG A 7 -5.65 -8.17 5.34
N LEU A 8 -4.39 -8.47 5.08
CA LEU A 8 -4.00 -9.28 3.94
C LEU A 8 -2.78 -10.10 4.34
N SER A 9 -2.84 -11.41 4.09
CA SER A 9 -1.70 -12.29 4.32
C SER A 9 -1.06 -12.66 3.00
N LEU A 10 0.24 -12.46 2.90
CA LEU A 10 1.00 -12.76 1.68
C LEU A 10 2.08 -13.78 1.96
N ARG A 11 2.37 -14.61 0.98
CA ARG A 11 3.43 -15.64 1.05
C ARG A 11 4.77 -15.05 0.59
N VAL A 12 5.14 -13.93 1.17
CA VAL A 12 6.43 -13.28 0.93
C VAL A 12 6.95 -12.75 2.25
N SER A 13 8.27 -12.56 2.33
CA SER A 13 8.88 -12.03 3.54
C SER A 13 8.51 -10.56 3.74
N ALA A 14 8.53 -10.13 5.00
CA ALA A 14 8.28 -8.73 5.32
C ALA A 14 9.28 -7.81 4.64
N ASP A 15 10.53 -8.25 4.48
CA ASP A 15 11.57 -7.46 3.83
C ASP A 15 11.23 -7.18 2.35
N VAL A 16 10.70 -8.17 1.64
CA VAL A 16 10.28 -7.98 0.25
C VAL A 16 9.15 -6.96 0.16
N ILE A 17 8.18 -7.05 1.07
CA ILE A 17 7.06 -6.11 1.10
C ILE A 17 7.56 -4.71 1.43
N TYR A 18 8.42 -4.60 2.45
CA TYR A 18 8.98 -3.32 2.88
C TYR A 18 9.72 -2.64 1.73
N ARG A 19 10.57 -3.39 1.01
CA ARG A 19 11.30 -2.84 -0.13
C ARG A 19 10.38 -2.47 -1.28
N GLY A 20 9.36 -3.30 -1.54
CA GLY A 20 8.39 -3.01 -2.59
C GLY A 20 7.61 -1.72 -2.33
N LEU A 21 7.33 -1.43 -1.07
CA LEU A 21 6.61 -0.22 -0.69
C LEU A 21 7.52 1.01 -0.64
N THR A 22 8.78 0.86 -0.19
CA THR A 22 9.64 2.02 0.06
C THR A 22 10.40 2.52 -1.18
N ASP A 23 10.68 1.66 -2.15
CA ASP A 23 11.48 2.05 -3.32
C ASP A 23 10.62 2.37 -4.55
N THR A 24 9.36 2.69 -4.34
CA THR A 24 8.39 3.02 -5.40
C THR A 24 8.19 1.90 -6.41
N ARG A 25 8.48 0.66 -6.03
CA ARG A 25 8.39 -0.47 -6.94
C ARG A 25 6.96 -0.72 -7.41
N LEU A 26 5.98 -0.57 -6.50
CA LEU A 26 4.58 -0.75 -6.87
C LEU A 26 4.14 0.27 -7.93
N GLU A 27 4.54 1.53 -7.76
CA GLU A 27 4.19 2.58 -8.72
C GLU A 27 4.82 2.34 -10.08
N ARG A 28 6.02 1.77 -10.12
CA ARG A 28 6.69 1.45 -11.37
C ARG A 28 6.12 0.23 -12.07
N LEU A 29 5.66 -0.76 -11.29
CA LEU A 29 5.11 -2.00 -11.85
C LEU A 29 3.65 -1.83 -12.28
N PHE A 30 2.90 -0.97 -11.60
CA PHE A 30 1.47 -0.81 -11.83
C PHE A 30 1.11 0.67 -11.97
N PRO A 31 1.70 1.38 -12.94
CA PRO A 31 1.49 2.82 -13.06
C PRO A 31 0.03 3.21 -13.24
N GLU A 32 -0.78 2.34 -13.83
CA GLU A 32 -2.20 2.62 -14.05
C GLU A 32 -2.99 2.75 -12.75
N PHE A 33 -2.51 2.13 -11.66
CA PHE A 33 -3.19 2.23 -10.37
C PHE A 33 -2.89 3.55 -9.65
N PHE A 34 -1.90 4.28 -10.13
CA PHE A 34 -1.42 5.48 -9.45
C PHE A 34 -1.57 6.73 -10.32
N THR A 35 -2.31 6.63 -11.41
CA THR A 35 -2.60 7.77 -12.27
C THR A 35 -3.51 8.75 -11.53
N GLY A 36 -3.16 10.02 -11.58
CA GLY A 36 -3.98 11.06 -10.97
C GLY A 36 -3.71 11.26 -9.48
N ILE A 37 -2.69 10.61 -8.94
CA ILE A 37 -2.37 10.75 -7.52
C ILE A 37 -0.87 10.97 -7.34
N THR A 38 -0.51 11.58 -6.21
CA THR A 38 0.87 11.72 -5.77
C THR A 38 1.00 11.05 -4.39
N ARG A 39 1.94 10.13 -4.27
CA ARG A 39 2.18 9.42 -3.02
C ARG A 39 3.53 9.84 -2.44
N LYS A 40 3.54 10.10 -1.15
CA LYS A 40 4.75 10.49 -0.44
C LYS A 40 4.91 9.63 0.80
N LEU A 41 6.07 9.00 0.94
CA LEU A 41 6.41 8.28 2.15
C LEU A 41 6.69 9.30 3.25
N THR A 42 5.88 9.32 4.30
CA THR A 42 6.00 10.30 5.37
C THR A 42 6.70 9.74 6.60
N SER A 43 6.71 8.42 6.77
CA SER A 43 7.39 7.78 7.89
C SER A 43 7.71 6.34 7.53
N SER A 44 8.88 5.87 7.89
CA SER A 44 9.22 4.47 7.79
C SER A 44 9.98 4.05 9.05
N ASN A 45 9.55 2.93 9.65
CA ASN A 45 10.17 2.39 10.83
C ASN A 45 10.33 0.88 10.64
N LYS A 46 11.48 0.48 10.12
CA LYS A 46 11.73 -0.93 9.83
C LYS A 46 11.75 -1.77 11.10
N ALA A 47 12.24 -1.23 12.21
CA ALA A 47 12.27 -1.95 13.48
C ALA A 47 10.87 -2.32 13.95
N ASN A 48 9.89 -1.43 13.75
CA ASN A 48 8.50 -1.67 14.11
C ASN A 48 7.67 -2.19 12.94
N SER A 49 8.29 -2.40 11.78
CA SER A 49 7.62 -2.89 10.58
C SER A 49 6.41 -2.02 10.20
N GLU A 50 6.59 -0.71 10.25
CA GLU A 50 5.53 0.23 9.96
C GLU A 50 5.96 1.25 8.91
N LEU A 51 5.04 1.53 7.98
CA LEU A 51 5.22 2.52 6.92
C LEU A 51 4.00 3.42 6.87
N GLN A 52 4.22 4.71 6.67
CA GLN A 52 3.13 5.68 6.51
C GLN A 52 3.33 6.47 5.22
N PHE A 53 2.25 6.62 4.47
CA PHE A 53 2.23 7.42 3.25
C PHE A 53 1.12 8.46 3.34
N THR A 54 1.31 9.55 2.63
CA THR A 54 0.23 10.48 2.31
C THR A 54 0.03 10.48 0.81
N THR A 55 -1.17 10.14 0.39
CA THR A 55 -1.58 10.12 -1.02
C THR A 55 -2.50 11.31 -1.26
N THR A 56 -2.18 12.09 -2.27
CA THR A 56 -2.93 13.29 -2.62
C THR A 56 -3.45 13.15 -4.04
N THR A 57 -4.72 13.49 -4.26
CA THR A 57 -5.30 13.50 -5.60
C THR A 57 -4.79 14.71 -6.40
N TYR A 58 -4.95 14.68 -7.73
CA TYR A 58 -4.46 15.74 -8.62
C TYR A 58 -4.96 17.13 -8.25
N ASP A 59 -6.20 17.24 -7.79
CA ASP A 59 -6.75 18.54 -7.39
C ASP A 59 -6.29 18.95 -5.99
N SER A 60 -5.50 18.11 -5.34
CA SER A 60 -4.96 18.35 -4.00
C SER A 60 -6.01 18.51 -2.90
N GLN A 61 -7.26 18.15 -3.18
CA GLN A 61 -8.35 18.31 -2.22
C GLN A 61 -8.49 17.11 -1.32
N ILE A 62 -8.25 15.91 -1.84
CA ILE A 62 -8.41 14.68 -1.08
C ILE A 62 -7.03 14.18 -0.68
N GLN A 63 -6.83 14.03 0.62
CA GLN A 63 -5.61 13.44 1.16
C GLN A 63 -5.97 12.14 1.87
N ILE A 64 -5.27 11.08 1.51
CA ILE A 64 -5.44 9.76 2.11
C ILE A 64 -4.17 9.44 2.89
N LYS A 65 -4.31 9.33 4.21
CA LYS A 65 -3.22 8.88 5.06
C LYS A 65 -3.26 7.36 5.10
N GLU A 66 -2.15 6.72 4.77
CA GLU A 66 -2.05 5.27 4.70
C GLU A 66 -1.02 4.78 5.71
N ILE A 67 -1.37 3.77 6.49
CA ILE A 67 -0.47 3.13 7.44
C ILE A 67 -0.42 1.65 7.10
N PHE A 68 0.79 1.13 6.87
CA PHE A 68 1.02 -0.30 6.66
C PHE A 68 1.76 -0.83 7.86
N LYS A 69 1.19 -1.82 8.52
CA LYS A 69 1.86 -2.56 9.60
C LYS A 69 2.10 -3.97 9.12
N LEU A 70 3.35 -4.42 9.21
CA LEU A 70 3.76 -5.74 8.74
C LEU A 70 4.01 -6.64 9.94
N LYS A 71 3.33 -7.77 9.97
CA LYS A 71 3.50 -8.77 11.03
C LYS A 71 4.06 -10.03 10.41
N VAL A 72 5.26 -10.42 10.83
CA VAL A 72 5.89 -11.64 10.36
C VAL A 72 5.17 -12.85 10.94
N LEU A 73 4.64 -13.70 10.06
CA LEU A 73 4.01 -14.97 10.47
C LEU A 73 5.03 -16.10 10.40
N GLU A 74 5.81 -16.12 9.32
CA GLU A 74 6.88 -17.07 9.07
C GLU A 74 7.93 -16.37 8.21
N SER A 75 9.04 -17.05 7.93
CA SER A 75 10.13 -16.46 7.14
C SER A 75 9.66 -15.97 5.76
N ASN A 76 8.67 -16.64 5.17
CA ASN A 76 8.11 -16.28 3.86
C ASN A 76 6.62 -16.04 3.92
N ALA A 77 6.12 -15.54 5.06
CA ALA A 77 4.71 -15.22 5.20
C ALA A 77 4.56 -13.99 6.10
N THR A 78 3.80 -13.02 5.63
CA THR A 78 3.62 -11.75 6.34
C THR A 78 2.15 -11.34 6.28
N GLU A 79 1.62 -10.90 7.43
CA GLU A 79 0.31 -10.25 7.47
C GLU A 79 0.52 -8.76 7.38
N ILE A 80 -0.26 -8.13 6.53
CA ILE A 80 -0.27 -6.67 6.38
C ILE A 80 -1.58 -6.14 6.95
N ILE A 81 -1.48 -5.17 7.84
CA ILE A 81 -2.64 -4.41 8.31
C ILE A 81 -2.54 -3.04 7.67
N TYR A 82 -3.47 -2.75 6.77
CA TYR A 82 -3.48 -1.53 5.97
C TYR A 82 -4.63 -0.66 6.44
N THR A 83 -4.32 0.51 6.97
CA THR A 83 -5.30 1.44 7.52
C THR A 83 -5.24 2.75 6.74
N THR A 84 -6.41 3.25 6.33
CA THR A 84 -6.52 4.52 5.64
C THR A 84 -7.42 5.47 6.43
N SER A 85 -7.13 6.75 6.32
CA SER A 85 -8.02 7.82 6.79
C SER A 85 -7.93 8.99 5.82
N THR A 86 -8.99 9.82 5.78
CA THR A 86 -9.06 10.95 4.87
C THR A 86 -9.30 12.24 5.63
N ASN A 87 -8.98 13.35 4.97
CA ASN A 87 -9.23 14.69 5.50
C ASN A 87 -10.68 15.14 5.31
N ILE A 88 -11.47 14.42 4.50
CA ILE A 88 -12.86 14.77 4.22
C ILE A 88 -13.75 13.62 4.66
N ALA A 89 -14.72 13.91 5.52
CA ALA A 89 -15.65 12.91 6.07
C ALA A 89 -17.03 13.09 5.46
N ASN A 90 -17.78 11.99 5.41
CA ASN A 90 -19.20 11.97 5.04
C ASN A 90 -19.50 12.48 3.63
N ASP A 91 -18.57 12.23 2.70
CA ASP A 91 -18.75 12.59 1.29
C ASP A 91 -18.73 11.30 0.46
N PRO A 92 -19.85 10.91 -0.18
CA PRO A 92 -19.89 9.66 -0.94
C PRO A 92 -18.90 9.59 -2.10
N VAL A 93 -18.60 10.74 -2.74
CA VAL A 93 -17.63 10.77 -3.85
C VAL A 93 -16.24 10.49 -3.31
N VAL A 94 -15.88 11.11 -2.19
CA VAL A 94 -14.58 10.87 -1.54
C VAL A 94 -14.48 9.42 -1.10
N GLU A 95 -15.53 8.87 -0.52
CA GLU A 95 -15.54 7.46 -0.09
C GLU A 95 -15.30 6.52 -1.28
N SER A 96 -15.93 6.78 -2.43
CA SER A 96 -15.72 5.98 -3.64
C SER A 96 -14.26 6.02 -4.08
N ILE A 97 -13.65 7.20 -4.05
CA ILE A 97 -12.24 7.37 -4.45
C ILE A 97 -11.33 6.60 -3.49
N VAL A 98 -11.61 6.69 -2.19
CA VAL A 98 -10.82 5.98 -1.17
C VAL A 98 -10.93 4.47 -1.36
N TYR A 99 -12.15 3.95 -1.54
CA TYR A 99 -12.34 2.52 -1.74
C TYR A 99 -11.64 2.03 -3.00
N MET A 100 -11.69 2.81 -4.09
CA MET A 100 -10.98 2.46 -5.31
C MET A 100 -9.46 2.41 -5.06
N HIS A 101 -8.93 3.38 -4.34
CA HIS A 101 -7.50 3.41 -4.01
C HIS A 101 -7.11 2.21 -3.15
N ILE A 102 -7.92 1.88 -2.13
CA ILE A 102 -7.68 0.70 -1.30
C ILE A 102 -7.64 -0.56 -2.16
N ALA A 103 -8.60 -0.72 -3.06
CA ALA A 103 -8.65 -1.89 -3.93
C ALA A 103 -7.41 -1.97 -4.81
N ASN A 104 -6.95 -0.85 -5.36
CA ASN A 104 -5.75 -0.80 -6.18
C ASN A 104 -4.50 -1.21 -5.40
N ILE A 105 -4.36 -0.72 -4.17
CA ILE A 105 -3.22 -1.06 -3.32
C ILE A 105 -3.23 -2.55 -2.96
N LEU A 106 -4.38 -3.08 -2.56
CA LEU A 106 -4.49 -4.49 -2.22
C LEU A 106 -4.21 -5.38 -3.43
N TYR A 107 -4.71 -4.99 -4.61
CA TYR A 107 -4.45 -5.72 -5.84
C TYR A 107 -2.96 -5.70 -6.18
N ALA A 108 -2.31 -4.55 -6.06
CA ALA A 108 -0.88 -4.43 -6.33
C ALA A 108 -0.05 -5.32 -5.39
N LEU A 109 -0.44 -5.40 -4.11
CA LEU A 109 0.24 -6.27 -3.16
C LEU A 109 0.05 -7.75 -3.50
N LEU A 110 -1.15 -8.14 -3.92
CA LEU A 110 -1.39 -9.51 -4.38
C LEU A 110 -0.57 -9.85 -5.61
N MET A 111 -0.43 -8.92 -6.54
CA MET A 111 0.41 -9.11 -7.72
C MET A 111 1.90 -9.16 -7.36
N LEU A 112 2.31 -8.42 -6.33
CA LEU A 112 3.66 -8.51 -5.80
C LEU A 112 3.94 -9.95 -5.29
N GLU A 113 3.00 -10.53 -4.56
CA GLU A 113 3.11 -11.91 -4.11
C GLU A 113 3.25 -12.87 -5.30
N THR A 114 2.37 -12.73 -6.30
CA THR A 114 2.39 -13.59 -7.47
C THR A 114 3.72 -13.48 -8.22
N GLY A 115 4.20 -12.27 -8.42
CA GLY A 115 5.47 -12.04 -9.10
C GLY A 115 6.65 -12.63 -8.34
N TYR A 116 6.65 -12.48 -7.01
CA TYR A 116 7.73 -13.03 -6.19
C TYR A 116 7.73 -14.56 -6.21
N VAL A 117 6.55 -15.17 -6.00
CA VAL A 117 6.41 -16.64 -5.97
C VAL A 117 6.85 -17.24 -7.31
N ASN A 118 6.55 -16.55 -8.43
CA ASN A 118 6.91 -17.00 -9.76
C ASN A 118 8.33 -16.57 -10.18
N GLY A 119 9.10 -15.95 -9.30
CA GLY A 119 10.47 -15.53 -9.59
C GLY A 119 10.59 -14.27 -10.43
N LEU A 120 9.47 -13.62 -10.79
CA LEU A 120 9.49 -12.44 -11.65
C LEU A 120 10.13 -11.23 -10.96
N MET A 121 9.86 -11.08 -9.66
CA MET A 121 10.37 -9.94 -8.90
C MET A 121 11.89 -10.00 -8.72
N GLU A 122 12.45 -11.19 -8.61
CA GLU A 122 13.88 -11.37 -8.46
C GLU A 122 14.65 -10.94 -9.71
N ARG A 123 14.04 -11.13 -10.88
CA ARG A 123 14.66 -10.80 -12.15
C ARG A 123 14.72 -9.30 -12.41
N GLN A 124 14.04 -8.52 -11.59
CA GLN A 124 13.93 -7.07 -11.75
C GLN A 124 14.82 -6.31 -10.77
N LYS A 125 15.73 -7.00 -10.13
CA LYS A 125 16.66 -6.36 -9.21
C LYS A 125 17.59 -5.38 -9.94
#